data_44a80deb6f96e8d64afcf041cde3707e
#
_entry.id   44a80deb6f96e8d64afcf041cde3707e
#
_cell.length_a   1.000
_cell.length_b   1.000
_cell.length_c   1.000
_cell.angle_alpha   90.00
_cell.angle_beta   90.00
_cell.angle_gamma   90.00
#
_symmetry.space_group_name_H-M   'P 1'
#
loop_
_entity.id
_entity.type
_entity.pdbx_description
1 polymer ?
#
loop_
_entity_poly.entity_id
_entity_poly.type
_entity_poly.pdbx_seq_one_letter_code
_entity_poly.pdbx_strand_id
1 'polypeptide(L)'
;MTITHQRTDYSRINQYIYIGTNFCCKVHFDKRLLKKGIATDISLEETSMDSPFGVKSYLWLPVKDYYPPSRYQFLVGVSVIDNAIKTKNKVYVHCKNGHGRAPTLVAAYLISQGMSVSKAVKLIRSKRPEIHLRHRQLKALKNLSLKI
;
A
#
# COMPACT_ATOMS: atom_id res chain seq x y z
N MET A 1 -31.53 -15.89 -0.83
CA MET A 1 -30.09 -15.97 -1.10
C MET A 1 -29.46 -14.62 -0.75
N THR A 2 -28.75 -14.57 0.37
CA THR A 2 -28.09 -13.35 0.81
C THR A 2 -26.80 -13.19 0.02
N ILE A 3 -26.73 -12.14 -0.80
CA ILE A 3 -25.46 -11.78 -1.45
C ILE A 3 -24.59 -11.16 -0.37
N THR A 4 -23.62 -11.92 0.12
CA THR A 4 -22.61 -11.39 1.02
C THR A 4 -21.61 -10.59 0.18
N HIS A 5 -21.67 -9.27 0.29
CA HIS A 5 -20.61 -8.42 -0.22
C HIS A 5 -19.35 -8.65 0.61
N GLN A 6 -18.28 -9.11 -0.02
CA GLN A 6 -16.98 -9.18 0.64
C GLN A 6 -16.56 -7.77 1.04
N ARG A 7 -16.34 -7.58 2.33
CA ARG A 7 -15.87 -6.29 2.85
C ARG A 7 -14.38 -6.16 2.63
N THR A 8 -13.94 -4.95 2.31
CA THR A 8 -12.53 -4.60 2.28
C THR A 8 -11.92 -4.87 3.65
N ASP A 9 -10.91 -5.72 3.69
CA ASP A 9 -10.08 -5.91 4.88
C ASP A 9 -8.91 -4.94 4.78
N TYR A 10 -8.73 -4.10 5.80
CA TYR A 10 -7.68 -3.10 5.82
C TYR A 10 -7.19 -2.84 7.24
N SER A 11 -5.98 -2.31 7.33
CA SER A 11 -5.37 -1.91 8.60
C SER A 11 -4.81 -0.50 8.45
N ARG A 12 -5.03 0.33 9.45
CA ARG A 12 -4.42 1.66 9.53
C ARG A 12 -3.02 1.52 10.10
N ILE A 13 -2.03 1.94 9.35
CA ILE A 13 -0.61 1.83 9.74
C ILE A 13 -0.18 3.05 10.56
N ASN A 14 -0.54 4.23 10.09
CA ASN A 14 -0.33 5.49 10.81
C ASN A 14 -1.45 6.46 10.45
N GLN A 15 -1.30 7.73 10.81
CA GLN A 15 -2.33 8.75 10.56
C GLN A 15 -2.76 8.84 9.10
N TYR A 16 -1.86 8.55 8.14
CA TYR A 16 -2.08 8.80 6.72
C TYR A 16 -2.09 7.55 5.85
N ILE A 17 -1.59 6.41 6.34
CA ILE A 17 -1.38 5.23 5.50
C ILE A 17 -2.24 4.07 5.96
N TYR A 18 -2.96 3.47 4.99
CA TYR A 18 -3.74 2.26 5.15
C TYR A 18 -3.23 1.19 4.19
N ILE A 19 -3.22 -0.05 4.65
CA ILE A 19 -2.89 -1.21 3.81
C ILE A 19 -4.08 -2.16 3.84
N GLY A 20 -4.43 -2.73 2.70
CA GLY A 20 -5.52 -3.69 2.68
C GLY A 20 -5.61 -4.52 1.40
N THR A 21 -6.78 -5.12 1.23
CA THR A 21 -7.09 -5.99 0.12
C THR A 21 -7.60 -5.22 -1.09
N ASN A 22 -7.71 -5.91 -2.24
CA ASN A 22 -8.18 -5.33 -3.49
C ASN A 22 -9.73 -5.24 -3.58
N PHE A 23 -10.45 -5.48 -2.50
CA PHE A 23 -11.91 -5.28 -2.49
C PHE A 23 -12.33 -3.82 -2.34
N CYS A 24 -11.38 -2.91 -2.14
CA CYS A 24 -11.60 -1.46 -2.02
C CYS A 24 -12.30 -0.82 -3.22
N CYS A 25 -12.15 -1.41 -4.41
CA CYS A 25 -12.22 -0.63 -5.65
C CYS A 25 -12.68 -1.44 -6.87
N LYS A 26 -13.62 -2.38 -6.68
CA LYS A 26 -14.13 -3.24 -7.75
C LYS A 26 -15.07 -2.50 -8.71
N VAL A 27 -15.96 -1.67 -8.20
CA VAL A 27 -16.93 -0.89 -8.97
C VAL A 27 -16.74 0.61 -8.74
N HIS A 28 -16.43 0.97 -7.52
CA HIS A 28 -16.07 2.32 -7.06
C HIS A 28 -15.18 2.14 -5.84
N PHE A 29 -14.54 3.21 -5.39
CA PHE A 29 -13.74 3.11 -4.18
C PHE A 29 -14.64 2.95 -2.95
N ASP A 30 -14.17 2.20 -1.95
CA ASP A 30 -14.93 1.90 -0.73
C ASP A 30 -15.36 3.19 -0.03
N LYS A 31 -16.67 3.36 0.14
CA LYS A 31 -17.25 4.59 0.71
C LYS A 31 -16.82 4.83 2.15
N ARG A 32 -16.57 3.76 2.92
CA ARG A 32 -16.10 3.90 4.31
C ARG A 32 -14.70 4.48 4.35
N LEU A 33 -13.84 4.05 3.43
CA LEU A 33 -12.48 4.57 3.31
C LEU A 33 -12.48 6.02 2.80
N LEU A 34 -13.34 6.34 1.86
CA LEU A 34 -13.52 7.72 1.41
C LEU A 34 -13.95 8.64 2.56
N LYS A 35 -14.86 8.19 3.41
CA LYS A 35 -15.29 8.94 4.60
C LYS A 35 -14.17 9.15 5.60
N LYS A 36 -13.18 8.25 5.63
CA LYS A 36 -11.99 8.41 6.50
C LYS A 36 -10.98 9.40 5.92
N GLY A 37 -11.19 9.86 4.68
CA GLY A 37 -10.33 10.85 4.03
C GLY A 37 -9.31 10.24 3.08
N ILE A 38 -9.46 8.98 2.67
CA ILE A 38 -8.59 8.39 1.66
C ILE A 38 -8.75 9.16 0.36
N ALA A 39 -7.65 9.68 -0.16
CA ALA A 39 -7.60 10.48 -1.38
C ALA A 39 -6.79 9.83 -2.50
N THR A 40 -5.93 8.89 -2.17
CA THR A 40 -5.05 8.22 -3.14
C THR A 40 -5.16 6.72 -2.99
N ASP A 41 -5.40 6.04 -4.11
CA ASP A 41 -5.38 4.58 -4.22
C ASP A 41 -4.11 4.15 -4.94
N ILE A 42 -3.29 3.33 -4.28
CA ILE A 42 -2.10 2.72 -4.90
C ILE A 42 -2.30 1.22 -4.97
N SER A 43 -2.37 0.69 -6.17
CA SER A 43 -2.51 -0.75 -6.42
C SER A 43 -1.20 -1.35 -6.90
N LEU A 44 -0.80 -2.44 -6.27
CA LEU A 44 0.35 -3.26 -6.70
C LEU A 44 -0.11 -4.57 -7.37
N GLU A 45 -1.40 -4.67 -7.68
CA GLU A 45 -1.98 -5.81 -8.36
C GLU A 45 -1.42 -5.94 -9.77
N GLU A 46 -1.00 -7.16 -10.14
CA GLU A 46 -0.41 -7.42 -11.46
C GLU A 46 -1.48 -7.63 -12.53
N THR A 47 -2.58 -8.28 -12.16
CA THR A 47 -3.54 -8.83 -13.12
C THR A 47 -4.87 -8.11 -13.20
N SER A 48 -5.07 -7.08 -12.40
CA SER A 48 -6.32 -6.33 -12.40
C SER A 48 -6.11 -4.85 -12.15
N MET A 49 -6.95 -4.04 -12.77
CA MET A 49 -7.02 -2.61 -12.52
C MET A 49 -8.22 -2.29 -11.66
N ASP A 50 -8.12 -1.22 -10.89
CA ASP A 50 -9.20 -0.77 -10.04
C ASP A 50 -10.22 0.06 -10.81
N SER A 51 -11.41 0.20 -10.21
CA SER A 51 -12.38 1.23 -10.54
C SER A 51 -12.44 2.20 -9.35
N PRO A 52 -11.45 3.09 -9.20
CA PRO A 52 -11.26 3.85 -7.96
C PRO A 52 -12.07 5.13 -7.90
N PHE A 53 -13.24 5.15 -8.49
CA PHE A 53 -14.11 6.33 -8.50
C PHE A 53 -14.39 6.83 -7.09
N GLY A 54 -14.06 8.09 -6.85
CA GLY A 54 -14.20 8.75 -5.56
C GLY A 54 -12.87 9.22 -4.98
N VAL A 55 -11.73 8.63 -5.35
CA VAL A 55 -10.42 9.12 -4.94
C VAL A 55 -9.97 10.28 -5.85
N LYS A 56 -9.00 11.04 -5.38
CA LYS A 56 -8.40 12.15 -6.14
C LYS A 56 -7.28 11.69 -7.08
N SER A 57 -6.62 10.59 -6.75
CA SER A 57 -5.54 10.03 -7.57
C SER A 57 -5.48 8.52 -7.44
N TYR A 58 -5.07 7.89 -8.53
CA TYR A 58 -4.89 6.45 -8.61
C TYR A 58 -3.53 6.16 -9.25
N LEU A 59 -2.74 5.33 -8.59
CA LEU A 59 -1.45 4.86 -9.09
C LEU A 59 -1.47 3.34 -9.19
N TRP A 60 -1.22 2.83 -10.38
CA TRP A 60 -1.09 1.40 -10.62
C TRP A 60 0.37 1.04 -10.88
N LEU A 61 0.92 0.21 -9.99
CA LEU A 61 2.29 -0.31 -10.08
C LEU A 61 2.21 -1.84 -10.13
N PRO A 62 2.06 -2.45 -11.31
CA PRO A 62 1.91 -3.90 -11.39
C PRO A 62 3.20 -4.61 -10.93
N VAL A 63 3.08 -5.40 -9.88
CA VAL A 63 4.18 -6.16 -9.28
C VAL A 63 3.75 -7.61 -9.18
N LYS A 64 4.59 -8.52 -9.66
CA LYS A 64 4.36 -9.96 -9.55
C LYS A 64 4.30 -10.37 -8.07
N ASP A 65 3.32 -11.20 -7.72
CA ASP A 65 3.17 -11.69 -6.35
C ASP A 65 4.48 -12.37 -5.89
N TYR A 66 4.80 -12.18 -4.60
CA TYR A 66 6.04 -12.63 -3.94
C TYR A 66 7.30 -11.86 -4.32
N TYR A 67 7.22 -10.93 -5.29
CA TYR A 67 8.35 -10.11 -5.73
C TYR A 67 8.27 -8.71 -5.14
N PRO A 68 9.41 -8.03 -5.00
CA PRO A 68 9.40 -6.61 -4.64
C PRO A 68 9.06 -5.74 -5.85
N PRO A 69 8.60 -4.51 -5.61
CA PRO A 69 8.60 -3.51 -6.67
C PRO A 69 10.00 -3.33 -7.27
N SER A 70 10.06 -2.94 -8.54
CA SER A 70 11.33 -2.53 -9.15
C SER A 70 11.82 -1.23 -8.50
N ARG A 71 13.09 -0.87 -8.73
CA ARG A 71 13.63 0.40 -8.25
C ARG A 71 12.76 1.58 -8.71
N TYR A 72 12.38 1.59 -9.99
CA TYR A 72 11.51 2.63 -10.55
C TYR A 72 10.16 2.68 -9.83
N GLN A 73 9.54 1.53 -9.61
CA GLN A 73 8.26 1.45 -8.91
C GLN A 73 8.36 1.90 -7.46
N PHE A 74 9.44 1.57 -6.78
CA PHE A 74 9.71 2.09 -5.44
C PHE A 74 9.77 3.61 -5.44
N LEU A 75 10.54 4.19 -6.35
CA LEU A 75 10.69 5.65 -6.42
C LEU A 75 9.36 6.34 -6.68
N VAL A 76 8.59 5.85 -7.64
CA VAL A 76 7.29 6.44 -7.97
C VAL A 76 6.30 6.27 -6.80
N GLY A 77 6.20 5.06 -6.26
CA GLY A 77 5.26 4.78 -5.17
C GLY A 77 5.58 5.56 -3.90
N VAL A 78 6.84 5.58 -3.51
CA VAL A 78 7.28 6.34 -2.32
C VAL A 78 7.05 7.83 -2.53
N SER A 79 7.33 8.36 -3.72
CA SER A 79 7.10 9.77 -4.04
C SER A 79 5.62 10.15 -3.95
N VAL A 80 4.73 9.29 -4.44
CA VAL A 80 3.29 9.55 -4.36
C VAL A 80 2.82 9.55 -2.91
N ILE A 81 3.27 8.59 -2.11
CA ILE A 81 2.94 8.53 -0.68
C ILE A 81 3.45 9.81 0.02
N ASP A 82 4.70 10.18 -0.23
CA ASP A 82 5.31 11.35 0.41
C ASP A 82 4.56 12.64 0.07
N ASN A 83 4.22 12.85 -1.19
CA ASN A 83 3.47 14.02 -1.62
C ASN A 83 2.03 14.03 -1.07
N ALA A 84 1.38 12.89 -1.00
CA ALA A 84 0.06 12.79 -0.38
C ALA A 84 0.11 13.23 1.08
N ILE A 85 1.08 12.72 1.85
CA ILE A 85 1.22 13.04 3.27
C ILE A 85 1.59 14.52 3.47
N LYS A 86 2.49 15.06 2.66
CA LYS A 86 2.87 16.48 2.72
C LYS A 86 1.69 17.42 2.49
N THR A 87 0.71 16.98 1.73
CA THR A 87 -0.51 17.72 1.46
C THR A 87 -1.68 17.29 2.35
N LYS A 88 -1.41 16.52 3.41
CA LYS A 88 -2.37 16.02 4.40
C LYS A 88 -3.47 15.15 3.80
N ASN A 89 -3.13 14.37 2.79
CA ASN A 89 -4.02 13.39 2.16
C ASN A 89 -3.66 11.98 2.58
N LYS A 90 -4.68 11.17 2.83
CA LYS A 90 -4.50 9.78 3.22
C LYS A 90 -4.40 8.85 2.01
N VAL A 91 -3.62 7.80 2.16
CA VAL A 91 -3.30 6.85 1.10
C VAL A 91 -3.76 5.45 1.49
N TYR A 92 -4.36 4.75 0.55
CA TYR A 92 -4.66 3.33 0.65
C TYR A 92 -3.73 2.58 -0.30
N VAL A 93 -2.91 1.68 0.24
CA VAL A 93 -1.97 0.86 -0.53
C VAL A 93 -2.43 -0.58 -0.48
N HIS A 94 -2.61 -1.21 -1.63
CA HIS A 94 -3.08 -2.57 -1.65
C HIS A 94 -2.42 -3.42 -2.74
N CYS A 95 -2.48 -4.70 -2.53
CA CYS A 95 -2.28 -5.76 -3.48
C CYS A 95 -3.49 -6.69 -3.37
N LYS A 96 -3.38 -7.97 -3.69
CA LYS A 96 -4.54 -8.85 -3.55
C LYS A 96 -4.98 -9.00 -2.09
N ASN A 97 -4.07 -9.35 -1.20
CA ASN A 97 -4.37 -9.64 0.22
C ASN A 97 -3.77 -8.62 1.20
N GLY A 98 -2.91 -7.72 0.75
CA GLY A 98 -2.26 -6.77 1.64
C GLY A 98 -1.22 -7.41 2.56
N HIS A 99 -0.59 -8.52 2.16
CA HIS A 99 0.34 -9.28 2.99
C HIS A 99 1.82 -9.10 2.62
N GLY A 100 2.14 -8.83 1.36
CA GLY A 100 3.53 -8.80 0.90
C GLY A 100 3.90 -7.56 0.10
N ARG A 101 3.34 -7.40 -1.09
CA ARG A 101 3.69 -6.31 -2.02
C ARG A 101 3.37 -4.93 -1.45
N ALA A 102 2.16 -4.74 -0.95
CA ALA A 102 1.75 -3.47 -0.36
C ALA A 102 2.55 -3.12 0.90
N PRO A 103 2.73 -4.04 1.87
CA PRO A 103 3.61 -3.78 3.00
C PRO A 103 5.06 -3.45 2.61
N THR A 104 5.58 -4.07 1.54
CA THR A 104 6.93 -3.77 1.05
C THR A 104 7.05 -2.33 0.58
N LEU A 105 6.09 -1.83 -0.18
CA LEU A 105 6.10 -0.43 -0.62
C LEU A 105 5.98 0.54 0.55
N VAL A 106 5.08 0.27 1.49
CA VAL A 106 4.92 1.12 2.68
C VAL A 106 6.18 1.11 3.54
N ALA A 107 6.82 -0.06 3.70
CA ALA A 107 8.10 -0.14 4.42
C ALA A 107 9.17 0.73 3.74
N ALA A 108 9.22 0.72 2.41
CA ALA A 108 10.15 1.58 1.65
C ALA A 108 9.92 3.06 1.95
N TYR A 109 8.66 3.49 2.02
CA TYR A 109 8.35 4.87 2.42
C TYR A 109 8.86 5.17 3.83
N LEU A 110 8.59 4.31 4.80
CA LEU A 110 9.03 4.51 6.19
C LEU A 110 10.55 4.55 6.29
N ILE A 111 11.24 3.72 5.51
CA ILE A 111 12.71 3.73 5.43
C ILE A 111 13.21 5.06 4.84
N SER A 112 12.54 5.60 3.83
CA SER A 112 12.89 6.90 3.25
C SER A 112 12.75 8.04 4.27
N GLN A 113 11.93 7.85 5.29
CA GLN A 113 11.74 8.81 6.37
C GLN A 113 12.71 8.60 7.55
N GLY A 114 13.67 7.68 7.42
CA GLY A 114 14.70 7.45 8.40
C GLY A 114 14.56 6.21 9.27
N MET A 115 13.54 5.39 9.07
CA MET A 115 13.43 4.13 9.81
C MET A 115 14.41 3.09 9.27
N SER A 116 14.86 2.19 10.15
CA SER A 116 15.56 0.97 9.72
C SER A 116 14.55 0.00 9.10
N VAL A 117 15.04 -0.94 8.30
CA VAL A 117 14.18 -2.01 7.74
C VAL A 117 13.44 -2.74 8.85
N SER A 118 14.14 -3.12 9.92
CA SER A 118 13.57 -3.83 11.06
C SER A 118 12.43 -3.04 11.71
N LYS A 119 12.66 -1.75 11.99
CA LYS A 119 11.64 -0.89 12.62
C LYS A 119 10.43 -0.69 11.73
N ALA A 120 10.64 -0.47 10.42
CA ALA A 120 9.56 -0.28 9.47
C ALA A 120 8.67 -1.52 9.39
N VAL A 121 9.25 -2.69 9.23
CA VAL A 121 8.50 -3.95 9.16
C VAL A 121 7.77 -4.23 10.48
N LYS A 122 8.42 -3.98 11.60
CA LYS A 122 7.84 -4.17 12.94
C LYS A 122 6.62 -3.27 13.16
N LEU A 123 6.71 -2.01 12.76
CA LEU A 123 5.59 -1.08 12.86
C LEU A 123 4.39 -1.58 12.04
N ILE A 124 4.62 -1.97 10.79
CA ILE A 124 3.54 -2.46 9.93
C ILE A 124 2.93 -3.72 10.52
N ARG A 125 3.75 -4.67 10.97
CA ARG A 125 3.28 -5.92 11.57
C ARG A 125 2.48 -5.68 12.85
N SER A 126 2.83 -4.66 13.63
CA SER A 126 2.08 -4.32 14.85
C SER A 126 0.65 -3.89 14.55
N LYS A 127 0.40 -3.33 13.38
CA LYS A 127 -0.92 -2.85 12.94
C LYS A 127 -1.64 -3.88 12.05
N ARG A 128 -0.89 -4.69 11.31
CA ARG A 128 -1.41 -5.72 10.42
C ARG A 128 -0.59 -7.00 10.63
N PRO A 129 -0.93 -7.82 11.65
CA PRO A 129 -0.12 -8.98 12.05
C PRO A 129 0.04 -10.05 10.97
N GLU A 130 -0.88 -10.13 10.02
CA GLU A 130 -0.89 -11.12 8.95
C GLU A 130 0.09 -10.83 7.82
N ILE A 131 0.83 -9.71 7.84
CA ILE A 131 1.81 -9.42 6.79
C ILE A 131 2.89 -10.51 6.73
N HIS A 132 3.33 -10.80 5.51
CA HIS A 132 4.33 -11.82 5.26
C HIS A 132 5.24 -11.37 4.11
N LEU A 133 6.35 -10.71 4.46
CA LEU A 133 7.34 -10.29 3.46
C LEU A 133 8.24 -11.46 3.13
N ARG A 134 8.38 -11.74 1.84
CA ARG A 134 9.26 -12.79 1.34
C ARG A 134 10.72 -12.35 1.43
N HIS A 135 11.63 -13.32 1.38
CA HIS A 135 13.07 -13.05 1.47
C HIS A 135 13.54 -12.01 0.44
N ARG A 136 13.08 -12.14 -0.81
CA ARG A 136 13.46 -11.21 -1.88
C ARG A 136 12.89 -9.80 -1.67
N GLN A 137 11.73 -9.68 -1.03
CA GLN A 137 11.17 -8.39 -0.67
C GLN A 137 11.99 -7.72 0.43
N LEU A 138 12.36 -8.46 1.46
CA LEU A 138 13.23 -7.98 2.52
C LEU A 138 14.61 -7.59 1.99
N LYS A 139 15.18 -8.39 1.10
CA LYS A 139 16.47 -8.10 0.47
C LYS A 139 16.41 -6.80 -0.32
N ALA A 140 15.34 -6.57 -1.07
CA ALA A 140 15.16 -5.33 -1.81
C ALA A 140 15.11 -4.13 -0.89
N LEU A 141 14.43 -4.23 0.26
CA LEU A 141 14.38 -3.16 1.25
C LEU A 141 15.76 -2.86 1.85
N LYS A 142 16.55 -3.90 2.15
CA LYS A 142 17.92 -3.74 2.68
C LYS A 142 18.85 -3.06 1.68
N ASN A 143 18.63 -3.27 0.39
CA ASN A 143 19.47 -2.71 -0.67
C ASN A 143 18.92 -1.37 -1.19
N LEU A 144 17.84 -0.89 -0.62
CA LEU A 144 17.15 0.29 -1.09
C LEU A 144 17.92 1.55 -0.72
N SER A 145 18.30 2.33 -1.76
CA SER A 145 18.87 3.66 -1.59
C SER A 145 17.94 4.63 -2.32
N LEU A 146 17.00 5.23 -1.57
CA LEU A 146 16.05 6.20 -2.11
C LEU A 146 16.48 7.59 -1.68
N LYS A 147 16.93 8.38 -2.65
CA LYS A 147 17.02 9.82 -2.50
C LYS A 147 15.78 10.44 -3.11
N ILE A 148 14.97 11.00 -2.27
CA ILE A 148 13.77 11.73 -2.67
C ILE A 148 14.03 13.22 -2.48
#